data_073b65ada0ac973bb8f739c9007857bc
#
_entry.id   073b65ada0ac973bb8f739c9007857bc
#
_cell.length_a   1.000
_cell.length_b   1.000
_cell.length_c   1.000
_cell.angle_alpha   90.00
_cell.angle_beta   90.00
_cell.angle_gamma   90.00
#
_symmetry.space_group_name_H-M   'P 1'
#
loop_
_entity.id
_entity.type
_entity.pdbx_description
1 polymer ?
#
loop_
_entity_poly.entity_id
_entity_poly.type
_entity_poly.pdbx_seq_one_letter_code
_entity_poly.pdbx_strand_id
1 'polypeptide(L)'
;IAYAPDGNPIVGPAWQLKNFWLNEGHSFGITAAGGAGWQLAEWIIDGEPTVDMMGVDPRRFGPYASRGYLRAKNEESYANLFTTHFPDEERAAERPLKQSHCYDRMKVLGAVFGHVYGWERPNWFAPADYQLSAGDLDIADCLLNDNHSPAQEDGRIVEKNSFRRSNYFDFVGQECL
;
A
#
# COMPACT_ATOMS: atom_id res chain seq x y z
N ILE A 1 -10.86 -18.52 4.45
CA ILE A 1 -9.86 -18.20 3.39
C ILE A 1 -8.65 -17.63 4.10
N ALA A 2 -7.46 -18.17 3.82
CA ALA A 2 -6.21 -17.59 4.28
C ALA A 2 -5.92 -16.37 3.38
N TYR A 3 -5.71 -15.20 4.00
CA TYR A 3 -5.50 -13.95 3.30
C TYR A 3 -4.48 -13.09 4.05
N ALA A 4 -3.51 -12.55 3.34
CA ALA A 4 -2.50 -11.69 3.94
C ALA A 4 -2.95 -10.22 3.97
N PRO A 5 -2.44 -9.40 4.91
CA PRO A 5 -2.87 -8.02 5.10
C PRO A 5 -2.69 -7.09 3.90
N ASP A 6 -1.78 -7.43 3.00
CA ASP A 6 -1.50 -6.70 1.75
C ASP A 6 -2.11 -7.38 0.51
N GLY A 7 -2.83 -8.51 0.69
CA GLY A 7 -3.42 -9.27 -0.40
C GLY A 7 -2.45 -10.16 -1.18
N ASN A 8 -1.14 -10.05 -0.94
CA ASN A 8 -0.13 -10.88 -1.58
C ASN A 8 0.10 -12.20 -0.82
N PRO A 9 0.45 -13.29 -1.51
CA PRO A 9 0.76 -14.55 -0.83
C PRO A 9 1.98 -14.44 0.09
N ILE A 10 2.16 -15.44 0.93
CA ILE A 10 3.30 -15.58 1.83
C ILE A 10 4.14 -16.73 1.34
N VAL A 11 5.31 -16.43 0.78
CA VAL A 11 6.21 -17.43 0.19
C VAL A 11 7.65 -17.15 0.65
N GLY A 12 8.24 -18.10 1.37
CA GLY A 12 9.61 -17.97 1.84
C GLY A 12 9.85 -18.51 3.25
N PRO A 13 11.02 -18.21 3.84
CA PRO A 13 11.39 -18.72 5.17
C PRO A 13 10.58 -18.02 6.27
N ALA A 14 10.09 -18.81 7.22
CA ALA A 14 9.36 -18.26 8.37
C ALA A 14 10.28 -17.46 9.30
N TRP A 15 9.70 -16.46 9.96
CA TRP A 15 10.37 -15.73 11.00
C TRP A 15 10.85 -16.63 12.15
N GLN A 16 12.10 -16.48 12.54
CA GLN A 16 12.70 -17.11 13.73
C GLN A 16 12.65 -18.64 13.78
N LEU A 17 12.27 -19.31 12.70
CA LEU A 17 12.24 -20.76 12.59
C LEU A 17 13.22 -21.24 11.51
N LYS A 18 14.15 -22.11 11.89
CA LYS A 18 15.06 -22.75 10.93
C LYS A 18 14.34 -23.87 10.19
N ASN A 19 14.58 -23.96 8.90
CA ASN A 19 14.06 -25.02 8.03
C ASN A 19 12.52 -25.10 8.02
N PHE A 20 11.85 -23.99 8.29
CA PHE A 20 10.41 -23.89 8.18
C PHE A 20 10.07 -22.87 7.09
N TRP A 21 9.38 -23.34 6.07
CA TRP A 21 9.07 -22.57 4.88
C TRP A 21 7.58 -22.45 4.70
N LEU A 22 7.15 -21.28 4.23
CA LEU A 22 5.75 -20.93 4.01
C LEU A 22 5.47 -20.86 2.52
N ASN A 23 4.30 -21.30 2.12
CA ASN A 23 3.73 -21.11 0.78
C ASN A 23 2.20 -21.11 0.92
N GLU A 24 1.66 -19.97 1.31
CA GLU A 24 0.25 -19.85 1.71
C GLU A 24 -0.35 -18.49 1.37
N GLY A 25 -1.63 -18.29 1.66
CA GLY A 25 -2.31 -17.02 1.46
C GLY A 25 -2.55 -16.66 0.00
N HIS A 26 -2.55 -17.63 -0.90
CA HIS A 26 -2.78 -17.40 -2.31
C HIS A 26 -4.25 -17.11 -2.61
N SER A 27 -4.58 -15.85 -2.86
CA SER A 27 -5.91 -15.46 -3.33
C SER A 27 -6.18 -15.98 -4.76
N PHE A 28 -5.16 -15.89 -5.62
CA PHE A 28 -5.16 -16.41 -7.00
C PHE A 28 -4.24 -17.62 -7.14
N GLY A 29 -4.46 -18.65 -6.32
CA GLY A 29 -3.57 -19.78 -6.18
C GLY A 29 -3.28 -20.54 -7.45
N ILE A 30 -4.29 -20.78 -8.30
CA ILE A 30 -4.11 -21.52 -9.56
C ILE A 30 -3.13 -20.81 -10.49
N THR A 31 -3.22 -19.51 -10.63
CA THR A 31 -2.33 -18.72 -11.49
C THR A 31 -0.93 -18.56 -10.92
N ALA A 32 -0.79 -18.50 -9.60
CA ALA A 32 0.48 -18.23 -8.92
C ALA A 32 1.25 -19.52 -8.52
N ALA A 33 0.57 -20.65 -8.36
CA ALA A 33 1.13 -21.86 -7.74
C ALA A 33 2.41 -22.37 -8.42
N GLY A 34 2.44 -22.40 -9.74
CA GLY A 34 3.59 -22.89 -10.50
C GLY A 34 4.84 -22.06 -10.24
N GLY A 35 4.74 -20.74 -10.40
CA GLY A 35 5.84 -19.80 -10.18
C GLY A 35 6.26 -19.73 -8.71
N ALA A 36 5.31 -19.66 -7.79
CA ALA A 36 5.60 -19.63 -6.36
C ALA A 36 6.30 -20.89 -5.88
N GLY A 37 5.83 -22.06 -6.31
CA GLY A 37 6.44 -23.34 -5.98
C GLY A 37 7.85 -23.50 -6.53
N TRP A 38 8.07 -23.05 -7.77
CA TRP A 38 9.38 -23.07 -8.40
C TRP A 38 10.37 -22.16 -7.64
N GLN A 39 10.03 -20.91 -7.45
CA GLN A 39 10.90 -19.97 -6.76
C GLN A 39 11.20 -20.37 -5.32
N LEU A 40 10.22 -20.93 -4.63
CA LEU A 40 10.41 -21.48 -3.28
C LEU A 40 11.38 -22.68 -3.28
N ALA A 41 11.27 -23.58 -4.26
CA ALA A 41 12.17 -24.73 -4.39
C ALA A 41 13.62 -24.31 -4.63
N GLU A 42 13.85 -23.37 -5.54
CA GLU A 42 15.18 -22.78 -5.78
C GLU A 42 15.72 -22.10 -4.52
N TRP A 43 14.89 -21.33 -3.84
CA TRP A 43 15.28 -20.67 -2.59
C TRP A 43 15.71 -21.64 -1.49
N ILE A 44 15.00 -22.78 -1.38
CA ILE A 44 15.35 -23.85 -0.40
C ILE A 44 16.68 -24.51 -0.75
N ILE A 45 16.92 -24.77 -2.04
CA ILE A 45 18.09 -25.51 -2.52
C ILE A 45 19.33 -24.61 -2.57
N ASP A 46 19.19 -23.42 -3.15
CA ASP A 46 20.31 -22.55 -3.46
C ASP A 46 20.56 -21.50 -2.38
N GLY A 47 19.62 -21.34 -1.41
CA GLY A 47 19.70 -20.39 -0.31
C GLY A 47 19.16 -19.00 -0.65
N GLU A 48 18.88 -18.71 -1.91
CA GLU A 48 18.31 -17.45 -2.40
C GLU A 48 17.41 -17.69 -3.61
N PRO A 49 16.37 -16.86 -3.80
CA PRO A 49 15.52 -16.94 -4.98
C PRO A 49 16.21 -16.28 -6.19
N THR A 50 15.86 -16.73 -7.40
CA THR A 50 16.42 -16.15 -8.65
C THR A 50 15.75 -14.86 -9.08
N VAL A 51 14.63 -14.48 -8.45
CA VAL A 51 13.90 -13.22 -8.67
C VAL A 51 13.63 -12.51 -7.35
N ASP A 52 13.29 -11.24 -7.42
CA ASP A 52 12.90 -10.48 -6.22
C ASP A 52 11.58 -11.02 -5.63
N MET A 53 11.68 -11.64 -4.46
CA MET A 53 10.56 -12.19 -3.70
C MET A 53 10.10 -11.28 -2.55
N MET A 54 10.63 -10.06 -2.42
CA MET A 54 10.34 -9.15 -1.29
C MET A 54 8.85 -8.90 -1.09
N GLY A 55 8.08 -8.79 -2.18
CA GLY A 55 6.63 -8.59 -2.14
C GLY A 55 5.83 -9.75 -1.58
N VAL A 56 6.42 -10.95 -1.46
CA VAL A 56 5.76 -12.16 -0.93
C VAL A 56 6.51 -12.79 0.26
N ASP A 57 7.72 -12.33 0.56
CA ASP A 57 8.53 -12.80 1.68
C ASP A 57 7.79 -12.56 3.01
N PRO A 58 7.61 -13.59 3.87
CA PRO A 58 6.95 -13.44 5.17
C PRO A 58 7.65 -12.42 6.08
N ARG A 59 8.94 -12.17 5.88
CA ARG A 59 9.74 -11.21 6.65
C ARG A 59 9.39 -9.75 6.37
N ARG A 60 8.54 -9.47 5.35
CA ARG A 60 7.98 -8.13 5.11
C ARG A 60 7.06 -7.67 6.24
N PHE A 61 6.47 -8.61 6.98
CA PHE A 61 5.73 -8.34 8.19
C PHE A 61 6.64 -8.45 9.42
N GLY A 62 6.51 -7.52 10.34
CA GLY A 62 7.29 -7.49 11.58
C GLY A 62 6.41 -7.66 12.82
N PRO A 63 6.96 -7.46 14.02
CA PRO A 63 6.24 -7.55 15.29
C PRO A 63 5.07 -6.55 15.41
N TYR A 64 5.01 -5.54 14.56
CA TYR A 64 3.90 -4.58 14.48
C TYR A 64 2.59 -5.20 13.99
N ALA A 65 2.65 -6.34 13.31
CA ALA A 65 1.48 -7.02 12.77
C ALA A 65 0.63 -7.64 13.90
N SER A 66 0.06 -6.78 14.72
CA SER A 66 -0.83 -7.14 15.81
C SER A 66 -2.13 -7.75 15.29
N ARG A 67 -2.89 -8.37 16.19
CA ARG A 67 -4.20 -8.94 15.82
C ARG A 67 -5.18 -7.88 15.29
N GLY A 68 -5.13 -6.65 15.85
CA GLY A 68 -5.93 -5.51 15.36
C GLY A 68 -5.52 -5.11 13.96
N TYR A 69 -4.22 -4.92 13.75
CA TYR A 69 -3.65 -4.63 12.44
C TYR A 69 -4.06 -5.66 11.38
N LEU A 70 -3.88 -6.94 11.68
CA LEU A 70 -4.22 -8.02 10.75
C LEU A 70 -5.70 -8.00 10.37
N ARG A 71 -6.58 -7.75 11.35
CA ARG A 71 -8.03 -7.67 11.10
C ARG A 71 -8.36 -6.49 10.17
N ALA A 72 -7.97 -5.28 10.53
CA ALA A 72 -8.34 -4.08 9.77
C ALA A 72 -7.74 -4.10 8.35
N LYS A 73 -6.47 -4.53 8.21
CA LYS A 73 -5.83 -4.66 6.90
C LYS A 73 -6.44 -5.75 6.04
N ASN A 74 -6.80 -6.89 6.60
CA ASN A 74 -7.46 -7.95 5.86
C ASN A 74 -8.87 -7.55 5.40
N GLU A 75 -9.64 -6.85 6.25
CA GLU A 75 -10.94 -6.31 5.89
C GLU A 75 -10.82 -5.33 4.71
N GLU A 76 -9.89 -4.38 4.77
CA GLU A 76 -9.64 -3.42 3.70
C GLU A 76 -9.17 -4.12 2.40
N SER A 77 -8.15 -4.96 2.48
CA SER A 77 -7.57 -5.62 1.31
C SER A 77 -8.56 -6.55 0.63
N TYR A 78 -9.35 -7.29 1.41
CA TYR A 78 -10.34 -8.21 0.86
C TYR A 78 -11.55 -7.48 0.24
N ALA A 79 -12.02 -6.41 0.87
CA ALA A 79 -13.11 -5.58 0.35
C ALA A 79 -12.75 -4.97 -1.02
N ASN A 80 -11.48 -4.66 -1.21
CA ASN A 80 -10.99 -4.02 -2.43
C ASN A 80 -10.42 -4.99 -3.47
N LEU A 81 -10.50 -6.31 -3.26
CA LEU A 81 -9.87 -7.31 -4.12
C LEU A 81 -10.35 -7.26 -5.58
N PHE A 82 -11.62 -6.98 -5.80
CA PHE A 82 -12.26 -6.95 -7.11
C PHE A 82 -12.71 -5.55 -7.53
N THR A 83 -12.35 -4.52 -6.80
CA THR A 83 -12.65 -3.15 -7.18
C THR A 83 -11.67 -2.64 -8.23
N THR A 84 -12.12 -1.72 -9.06
CA THR A 84 -11.21 -0.99 -9.94
C THR A 84 -10.49 0.07 -9.12
N HIS A 85 -9.16 0.01 -9.12
CA HIS A 85 -8.32 0.96 -8.40
C HIS A 85 -7.94 2.13 -9.28
N PHE A 86 -7.91 3.32 -8.69
CA PHE A 86 -7.35 4.49 -9.35
C PHE A 86 -5.82 4.43 -9.33
N PRO A 87 -5.14 5.04 -10.31
CA PRO A 87 -3.71 5.27 -10.23
C PRO A 87 -3.38 6.00 -8.92
N ASP A 88 -2.29 5.58 -8.27
CA ASP A 88 -1.78 6.17 -7.03
C ASP A 88 -2.73 6.11 -5.82
N GLU A 89 -3.78 5.28 -5.90
CA GLU A 89 -4.70 5.05 -4.78
C GLU A 89 -3.99 4.39 -3.60
N GLU A 90 -4.06 5.02 -2.44
CA GLU A 90 -3.42 4.56 -1.22
C GLU A 90 -4.40 3.87 -0.27
N ARG A 91 -3.95 2.83 0.40
CA ARG A 91 -4.72 2.14 1.42
C ARG A 91 -4.67 2.93 2.74
N ALA A 92 -5.82 3.07 3.39
CA ALA A 92 -5.97 3.93 4.57
C ALA A 92 -5.88 3.18 5.91
N ALA A 93 -6.26 1.87 5.95
CA ALA A 93 -6.35 1.14 7.21
C ALA A 93 -5.01 1.06 7.95
N GLU A 94 -5.05 1.27 9.27
CA GLU A 94 -3.90 1.16 10.18
C GLU A 94 -2.71 2.07 9.82
N ARG A 95 -3.00 3.27 9.32
CA ARG A 95 -2.01 4.32 9.07
C ARG A 95 -2.11 5.43 10.13
N PRO A 96 -0.99 6.10 10.47
CA PRO A 96 0.39 5.80 10.07
C PRO A 96 0.97 4.64 10.87
N LEU A 97 1.73 3.73 10.23
CA LEU A 97 2.32 2.56 10.90
C LEU A 97 3.80 2.76 11.25
N LYS A 98 4.61 3.05 10.25
CA LYS A 98 6.04 3.32 10.42
C LYS A 98 6.35 4.72 9.93
N GLN A 99 6.99 5.53 10.76
CA GLN A 99 7.30 6.92 10.49
C GLN A 99 8.80 7.14 10.53
N SER A 100 9.32 7.95 9.62
CA SER A 100 10.70 8.41 9.69
C SER A 100 10.86 9.49 10.77
N HIS A 101 12.08 9.76 11.20
CA HIS A 101 12.37 10.86 12.13
C HIS A 101 11.98 12.25 11.58
N CYS A 102 11.79 12.36 10.27
CA CYS A 102 11.40 13.61 9.61
C CYS A 102 9.90 13.73 9.38
N TYR A 103 9.11 12.73 9.73
CA TYR A 103 7.67 12.66 9.42
C TYR A 103 6.92 13.92 9.84
N ASP A 104 7.02 14.32 11.11
CA ASP A 104 6.30 15.49 11.64
C ASP A 104 6.74 16.80 10.96
N ARG A 105 8.03 16.92 10.64
CA ARG A 105 8.53 18.11 9.93
C ARG A 105 8.01 18.18 8.50
N MET A 106 7.98 17.04 7.81
CA MET A 106 7.41 16.97 6.46
C MET A 106 5.91 17.25 6.48
N LYS A 107 5.20 16.74 7.50
CA LYS A 107 3.77 17.01 7.69
C LYS A 107 3.50 18.52 7.83
N VAL A 108 4.28 19.23 8.63
CA VAL A 108 4.18 20.69 8.80
C VAL A 108 4.45 21.44 7.49
N LEU A 109 5.30 20.89 6.63
CA LEU A 109 5.59 21.45 5.29
C LEU A 109 4.52 21.13 4.24
N GLY A 110 3.44 20.45 4.63
CA GLY A 110 2.35 20.11 3.72
C GLY A 110 2.51 18.77 3.01
N ALA A 111 3.38 17.89 3.50
CA ALA A 111 3.54 16.57 2.89
C ALA A 111 2.23 15.76 2.88
N VAL A 112 1.89 15.25 1.72
CA VAL A 112 0.84 14.26 1.51
C VAL A 112 1.52 12.89 1.41
N PHE A 113 1.15 11.99 2.31
CA PHE A 113 1.87 10.74 2.48
C PHE A 113 1.19 9.57 1.78
N GLY A 114 1.97 8.81 1.02
CA GLY A 114 1.70 7.43 0.67
C GLY A 114 2.49 6.47 1.57
N HIS A 115 2.36 5.17 1.35
CA HIS A 115 3.11 4.20 2.13
C HIS A 115 3.74 3.09 1.27
N VAL A 116 4.93 2.64 1.67
CA VAL A 116 5.61 1.50 1.06
C VAL A 116 6.12 0.58 2.16
N TYR A 117 5.68 -0.66 2.16
CA TYR A 117 5.98 -1.66 3.20
C TYR A 117 5.72 -1.14 4.63
N GLY A 118 4.65 -0.37 4.78
CA GLY A 118 4.23 0.22 6.04
C GLY A 118 4.97 1.51 6.44
N TRP A 119 5.95 1.96 5.67
CA TRP A 119 6.63 3.23 5.88
C TRP A 119 5.87 4.37 5.21
N GLU A 120 5.56 5.42 5.97
CA GLU A 120 5.03 6.65 5.45
C GLU A 120 6.09 7.38 4.60
N ARG A 121 5.74 7.70 3.36
CA ARG A 121 6.59 8.43 2.42
C ARG A 121 5.84 9.62 1.86
N PRO A 122 6.45 10.81 1.78
CA PRO A 122 5.82 11.92 1.10
C PRO A 122 5.71 11.59 -0.41
N ASN A 123 4.51 11.66 -0.95
CA ASN A 123 4.27 11.56 -2.38
C ASN A 123 4.51 12.94 -3.03
N TRP A 124 4.03 13.99 -2.38
CA TRP A 124 4.20 15.37 -2.80
C TRP A 124 3.95 16.32 -1.63
N PHE A 125 4.18 17.63 -1.82
CA PHE A 125 3.95 18.66 -0.82
C PHE A 125 2.86 19.62 -1.32
N ALA A 126 1.74 19.69 -0.59
CA ALA A 126 0.66 20.60 -0.89
C ALA A 126 0.99 21.99 -0.35
N PRO A 127 0.90 23.06 -1.18
CA PRO A 127 1.00 24.42 -0.70
C PRO A 127 -0.01 24.71 0.42
N ALA A 128 0.32 25.64 1.32
CA ALA A 128 -0.51 25.94 2.49
C ALA A 128 -1.92 26.46 2.13
N ASP A 129 -2.06 27.07 0.99
CA ASP A 129 -3.31 27.59 0.42
C ASP A 129 -3.97 26.64 -0.58
N TYR A 130 -3.41 25.42 -0.74
CA TYR A 130 -3.95 24.45 -1.67
C TYR A 130 -5.36 24.00 -1.25
N GLN A 131 -6.29 24.05 -2.19
CA GLN A 131 -7.64 23.51 -2.06
C GLN A 131 -8.03 22.85 -3.38
N LEU A 132 -8.71 21.70 -3.30
CA LEU A 132 -9.32 21.13 -4.49
C LEU A 132 -10.34 22.09 -5.07
N SER A 133 -10.22 22.41 -6.36
CA SER A 133 -11.24 23.17 -7.06
C SER A 133 -12.49 22.35 -7.29
N ALA A 134 -13.63 23.02 -7.50
CA ALA A 134 -14.89 22.32 -7.82
C ALA A 134 -14.79 21.50 -9.12
N GLY A 135 -13.88 21.87 -10.03
CA GLY A 135 -13.63 21.14 -11.28
C GLY A 135 -12.76 19.87 -11.06
N ASP A 136 -12.07 19.79 -9.92
CA ASP A 136 -11.32 18.60 -9.54
C ASP A 136 -12.20 17.51 -8.90
N LEU A 137 -13.38 17.90 -8.43
CA LEU A 137 -14.41 16.98 -7.92
C LEU A 137 -15.28 16.51 -9.09
N ASP A 138 -14.89 15.43 -9.75
CA ASP A 138 -15.75 14.81 -10.76
C ASP A 138 -16.87 14.05 -10.05
N ILE A 139 -18.12 14.40 -10.34
CA ILE A 139 -19.31 13.82 -9.72
C ILE A 139 -19.35 12.30 -9.92
N ALA A 140 -18.80 11.80 -11.01
CA ALA A 140 -18.70 10.37 -11.28
C ALA A 140 -17.76 9.67 -10.28
N ASP A 141 -16.67 10.32 -9.85
CA ASP A 141 -15.73 9.78 -8.86
C ASP A 141 -16.37 9.72 -7.46
N CYS A 142 -17.24 10.69 -7.13
CA CYS A 142 -17.97 10.69 -5.86
C CYS A 142 -19.05 9.61 -5.76
N LEU A 143 -19.69 9.26 -6.88
CA LEU A 143 -20.77 8.26 -6.89
C LEU A 143 -20.27 6.81 -6.92
N LEU A 144 -19.03 6.58 -7.34
CA LEU A 144 -18.44 5.24 -7.43
C LEU A 144 -17.64 4.84 -6.17
N ASN A 145 -17.37 5.76 -5.27
CA ASN A 145 -16.45 5.57 -4.15
C ASN A 145 -17.00 6.05 -2.80
N ASP A 146 -18.11 5.48 -2.35
CA ASP A 146 -18.63 5.73 -0.99
C ASP A 146 -17.63 5.34 0.14
N ASN A 147 -16.56 4.61 -0.18
CA ASN A 147 -15.59 4.10 0.81
C ASN A 147 -14.17 4.65 0.69
N HIS A 148 -13.90 5.52 -0.29
CA HIS A 148 -12.56 6.08 -0.52
C HIS A 148 -12.62 7.60 -0.45
N SER A 149 -12.84 8.12 0.77
CA SER A 149 -12.62 9.55 0.99
C SER A 149 -11.14 9.85 0.78
N PRO A 150 -10.78 10.83 -0.07
CA PRO A 150 -9.42 11.31 -0.16
C PRO A 150 -8.94 11.72 1.24
N ALA A 151 -7.64 11.54 1.48
CA ALA A 151 -7.06 11.82 2.78
C ALA A 151 -7.48 13.21 3.26
N GLN A 152 -8.20 13.27 4.37
CA GLN A 152 -8.59 14.50 5.03
C GLN A 152 -7.61 14.78 6.16
N GLU A 153 -6.77 15.77 5.99
CA GLU A 153 -6.02 16.36 7.10
C GLU A 153 -6.56 17.77 7.36
N ASP A 154 -6.89 18.05 8.60
CA ASP A 154 -7.41 19.36 9.05
C ASP A 154 -8.71 19.81 8.29
N GLY A 155 -9.54 18.86 7.87
CA GLY A 155 -10.79 19.13 7.14
C GLY A 155 -10.60 19.52 5.68
N ARG A 156 -9.38 19.41 5.15
CA ARG A 156 -9.01 19.74 3.78
C ARG A 156 -8.79 18.48 2.97
N ILE A 157 -9.41 18.39 1.80
CA ILE A 157 -9.13 17.33 0.82
C ILE A 157 -7.88 17.73 0.05
N VAL A 158 -6.84 16.91 0.09
CA VAL A 158 -5.55 17.20 -0.55
C VAL A 158 -5.21 16.26 -1.71
N GLU A 159 -5.92 15.16 -1.84
CA GLU A 159 -5.77 14.23 -2.96
C GLU A 159 -7.09 13.92 -3.62
N LYS A 160 -7.03 13.58 -4.90
CA LYS A 160 -8.16 13.15 -5.70
C LYS A 160 -7.81 11.88 -6.44
N ASN A 161 -8.59 10.83 -6.22
CA ASN A 161 -8.50 9.61 -7.01
C ASN A 161 -9.16 9.82 -8.37
N SER A 162 -8.43 9.61 -9.45
CA SER A 162 -8.91 9.85 -10.81
C SER A 162 -8.12 9.02 -11.82
N PHE A 163 -8.77 8.63 -12.93
CA PHE A 163 -8.08 8.06 -14.11
C PHE A 163 -7.47 9.13 -15.01
N ARG A 164 -7.65 10.41 -14.69
CA ARG A 164 -7.03 11.52 -15.38
C ARG A 164 -5.70 11.90 -14.72
N ARG A 165 -5.11 12.99 -15.19
CA ARG A 165 -3.94 13.59 -14.57
C ARG A 165 -4.23 13.92 -13.12
N SER A 166 -3.34 13.54 -12.20
CA SER A 166 -3.50 13.85 -10.79
C SER A 166 -3.55 15.37 -10.54
N ASN A 167 -4.27 15.78 -9.51
CA ASN A 167 -4.40 17.17 -9.11
C ASN A 167 -3.08 17.80 -8.62
N TYR A 168 -2.11 16.99 -8.24
CA TYR A 168 -0.79 17.44 -7.79
C TYR A 168 0.25 17.51 -8.92
N PHE A 169 -0.09 17.11 -10.14
CA PHE A 169 0.88 16.97 -11.24
C PHE A 169 1.67 18.26 -11.51
N ASP A 170 1.01 19.39 -11.55
CA ASP A 170 1.66 20.67 -11.86
C ASP A 170 2.58 21.13 -10.71
N PHE A 171 2.22 20.83 -9.46
CA PHE A 171 3.05 21.14 -8.29
C PHE A 171 4.31 20.29 -8.25
N VAL A 172 4.18 18.97 -8.48
CA VAL A 172 5.34 18.07 -8.55
C VAL A 172 6.27 18.47 -9.70
N GLY A 173 5.73 18.91 -10.84
CA GLY A 173 6.52 19.45 -11.93
C GLY A 173 7.35 20.69 -11.56
N GLN A 174 6.81 21.55 -10.70
CA GLN A 174 7.54 22.72 -10.20
C GLN A 174 8.62 22.37 -9.18
N GLU A 175 8.41 21.34 -8.37
CA GLU A 175 9.42 20.85 -7.42
C GLU A 175 10.62 20.19 -8.12
N CYS A 176 10.44 19.69 -9.34
CA CYS A 176 11.49 19.06 -10.14
C CYS A 176 12.34 20.02 -10.97
N LEU A 177 11.97 21.29 -11.07
CA LEU A 177 12.69 22.35 -11.80
C LEU A 177 13.61 23.14 -10.88
#